data_201b7e2bb3c7a6dfd86723bc9cec073b
#
_entry.id   201b7e2bb3c7a6dfd86723bc9cec073b
#
_cell.length_a   1.000
_cell.length_b   1.000
_cell.length_c   1.000
_cell.angle_alpha   90.00
_cell.angle_beta   90.00
_cell.angle_gamma   90.00
#
_symmetry.space_group_name_H-M   'P 1'
#
loop_
_entity.id
_entity.type
_entity.pdbx_description
1 polymer ?
#
loop_
_entity_poly.entity_id
_entity_poly.type
_entity_poly.pdbx_seq_one_letter_code
_entity_poly.pdbx_strand_id
1 'polypeptide(L)'
;RDRLRSRGLGDVYKRQHSVFIPVSSPNPWADDYSSLSSMGDYQSWGTYNVHDPSCRKIGDYYYMYSTDAIFRENRKEAKEKGVPLGFIQMRRSKDLVNWEFLGWALPEIPQEAVEWVRSHAGGHGATNIWAPYIIPYNNKYRLYYCVSAFGRKTSYIGLAESESPEGPWTLVGCAVKTDDTTAMNAIDPSITVDPSTGKWWMHYGSFFGGLYCVELNPETGLPMLDGDRGHLVARRANYKKDNLEAPEIIYNPDLKEYYLFVSYDPLMTTYNVRVGRSDKAEGPFIDYFGKELKDTTNNFPILTAPYRFKNHPGWAGTAHCAVFTSDDGQYFMAHQGRLSPQNQMMDLHVRQVFFTKDGWPVVSPERYAGSNPREFSAADLVGEWEIIRVQEPLYERQLEAGQILWGEGELQDGEWNMSHLLYLEKDGKLGEDQGTWDFAKEDQSLQLTLDGEVVKNLIVFAGHDWENEAETVLFTGLDSRGRSVWGKRTK
;
A
#
# COMPACT_ATOMS: atom_id res chain seq x y z
N ARG A 1 33.26 -18.39 21.89
CA ARG A 1 33.37 -18.55 20.41
C ARG A 1 32.16 -19.37 19.94
N ASP A 2 30.98 -18.79 19.91
CA ASP A 2 29.81 -19.41 19.30
C ASP A 2 29.56 -18.75 17.94
N ARG A 3 29.65 -19.60 16.93
CA ARG A 3 29.32 -19.22 15.55
C ARG A 3 27.82 -18.98 15.44
N LEU A 4 27.40 -17.74 15.33
CA LEU A 4 26.11 -17.39 14.80
C LEU A 4 26.07 -17.89 13.35
N ARG A 5 25.38 -19.01 13.13
CA ARG A 5 24.99 -19.46 11.79
C ARG A 5 23.95 -18.49 11.27
N SER A 6 24.24 -17.84 10.15
CA SER A 6 23.26 -17.11 9.35
C SER A 6 22.10 -18.06 9.06
N ARG A 7 20.91 -17.75 9.59
CA ARG A 7 19.68 -18.40 9.17
C ARG A 7 19.40 -17.87 7.77
N GLY A 8 19.63 -18.70 6.77
CA GLY A 8 19.33 -18.36 5.39
C GLY A 8 17.81 -18.22 5.19
N LEU A 9 17.41 -17.41 4.20
CA LEU A 9 16.02 -17.25 3.73
C LEU A 9 15.26 -18.58 3.58
N GLY A 10 15.95 -19.69 3.35
CA GLY A 10 15.36 -21.03 3.29
C GLY A 10 14.70 -21.54 4.59
N ASP A 11 15.03 -20.98 5.75
CA ASP A 11 14.43 -21.42 7.03
C ASP A 11 13.09 -20.72 7.32
N VAL A 12 12.83 -19.56 6.72
CA VAL A 12 11.56 -18.82 6.86
C VAL A 12 10.44 -19.58 6.11
N TYR A 13 10.74 -20.15 4.95
CA TYR A 13 9.76 -20.91 4.17
C TYR A 13 9.35 -22.28 4.78
N LYS A 14 10.14 -22.83 5.70
CA LYS A 14 9.89 -24.17 6.28
C LYS A 14 8.84 -24.20 7.39
N ARG A 15 8.31 -23.07 7.85
CA ARG A 15 7.36 -23.01 8.98
C ARG A 15 5.92 -22.68 8.63
N GLN A 16 5.61 -22.46 7.36
CA GLN A 16 4.24 -22.13 6.96
C GLN A 16 3.39 -23.40 6.78
N HIS A 17 2.62 -23.75 7.80
CA HIS A 17 1.44 -24.59 7.60
C HIS A 17 0.29 -23.70 7.14
N SER A 18 0.29 -23.29 5.88
CA SER A 18 -0.87 -22.57 5.34
C SER A 18 -1.93 -23.59 4.96
N VAL A 19 -3.10 -23.38 5.52
CA VAL A 19 -4.33 -24.04 5.07
C VAL A 19 -4.77 -23.26 3.83
N PHE A 20 -5.06 -23.97 2.73
CA PHE A 20 -5.72 -23.36 1.58
C PHE A 20 -7.02 -22.69 2.07
N ILE A 21 -7.12 -21.38 1.88
CA ILE A 21 -8.31 -20.63 2.22
C ILE A 21 -9.13 -20.55 0.95
N PRO A 22 -10.35 -21.13 0.94
CA PRO A 22 -11.23 -20.96 -0.21
C PRO A 22 -11.46 -19.47 -0.44
N VAL A 23 -11.18 -18.99 -1.64
CA VAL A 23 -11.45 -17.62 -2.01
C VAL A 23 -12.94 -17.40 -1.99
N SER A 24 -13.42 -16.62 -1.03
CA SER A 24 -14.82 -16.22 -0.92
C SER A 24 -15.05 -14.75 -1.22
N SER A 25 -13.95 -14.00 -1.47
CA SER A 25 -14.05 -12.62 -1.93
C SER A 25 -14.66 -12.60 -3.33
N PRO A 26 -15.59 -11.67 -3.60
CA PRO A 26 -16.13 -11.52 -4.93
C PRO A 26 -14.97 -11.31 -5.92
N ASN A 27 -15.02 -12.03 -7.04
CA ASN A 27 -14.11 -11.76 -8.14
C ASN A 27 -14.51 -10.41 -8.75
N PRO A 28 -13.66 -9.36 -8.64
CA PRO A 28 -14.01 -8.04 -9.17
C PRO A 28 -14.26 -8.04 -10.69
N TRP A 29 -13.73 -9.04 -11.39
CA TRP A 29 -13.97 -9.25 -12.81
C TRP A 29 -15.38 -9.75 -13.10
N ALA A 30 -15.93 -10.61 -12.24
CA ALA A 30 -17.26 -11.18 -12.35
C ALA A 30 -18.32 -10.33 -11.66
N ASP A 31 -17.94 -9.41 -10.77
CA ASP A 31 -18.87 -8.67 -9.94
C ASP A 31 -19.26 -7.32 -10.53
N ASP A 32 -20.55 -7.12 -10.55
CA ASP A 32 -21.15 -5.80 -10.61
C ASP A 32 -21.13 -5.20 -9.18
N TYR A 33 -20.14 -4.35 -8.89
CA TYR A 33 -20.04 -3.66 -7.61
C TYR A 33 -21.20 -2.74 -7.28
N SER A 34 -22.14 -2.54 -8.19
CA SER A 34 -23.31 -1.69 -7.95
C SER A 34 -24.17 -2.20 -6.80
N SER A 35 -24.26 -3.51 -6.63
CA SER A 35 -24.98 -4.12 -5.50
C SER A 35 -24.24 -3.97 -4.18
N LEU A 36 -22.91 -4.12 -4.19
CA LEU A 36 -22.05 -3.96 -3.01
C LEU A 36 -21.88 -2.49 -2.62
N SER A 37 -22.04 -1.56 -3.54
CA SER A 37 -21.94 -0.12 -3.26
C SER A 37 -23.16 0.44 -2.54
N SER A 38 -24.28 -0.31 -2.49
CA SER A 38 -25.47 0.11 -1.77
C SER A 38 -25.20 0.31 -0.29
N MET A 39 -25.61 1.44 0.25
CA MET A 39 -25.50 1.71 1.69
C MET A 39 -26.36 0.77 2.53
N GLY A 40 -27.38 0.13 1.96
CA GLY A 40 -28.18 -0.87 2.64
C GLY A 40 -27.43 -2.17 2.91
N ASP A 41 -26.44 -2.47 2.11
CA ASP A 41 -25.65 -3.73 2.14
C ASP A 41 -24.25 -3.54 2.71
N TYR A 42 -24.00 -2.45 3.45
CA TYR A 42 -22.66 -2.09 3.97
C TYR A 42 -21.98 -3.20 4.77
N GLN A 43 -22.75 -4.05 5.43
CA GLN A 43 -22.22 -5.19 6.19
C GLN A 43 -21.58 -6.28 5.30
N SER A 44 -21.94 -6.32 4.03
CA SER A 44 -21.39 -7.26 3.05
C SER A 44 -20.27 -6.68 2.19
N TRP A 45 -19.81 -5.45 2.46
CA TRP A 45 -18.78 -4.79 1.64
C TRP A 45 -17.45 -5.56 1.57
N GLY A 46 -17.09 -6.32 2.60
CA GLY A 46 -15.85 -7.12 2.55
C GLY A 46 -14.64 -6.27 2.17
N THR A 47 -14.08 -6.53 0.97
CA THR A 47 -12.97 -5.77 0.38
C THR A 47 -13.38 -4.45 -0.27
N TYR A 48 -14.67 -4.26 -0.49
CA TYR A 48 -15.19 -3.10 -1.21
C TYR A 48 -15.09 -1.79 -0.41
N ASN A 49 -14.85 -0.69 -1.12
CA ASN A 49 -14.75 0.67 -0.57
C ASN A 49 -13.64 0.82 0.49
N VAL A 50 -12.48 0.25 0.24
CA VAL A 50 -11.28 0.46 1.05
C VAL A 50 -10.39 1.50 0.37
N HIS A 51 -10.20 2.64 1.03
CA HIS A 51 -9.36 3.75 0.59
C HIS A 51 -8.39 4.13 1.71
N ASP A 52 -7.12 4.35 1.40
CA ASP A 52 -6.06 4.71 2.36
C ASP A 52 -6.02 3.76 3.56
N PRO A 53 -5.77 2.45 3.36
CA PRO A 53 -5.82 1.48 4.44
C PRO A 53 -4.67 1.63 5.42
N SER A 54 -4.97 1.41 6.71
CA SER A 54 -3.99 1.10 7.75
C SER A 54 -4.34 -0.25 8.36
N CYS A 55 -3.40 -1.18 8.39
CA CYS A 55 -3.65 -2.55 8.82
C CYS A 55 -2.63 -3.02 9.85
N ARG A 56 -3.10 -3.73 10.89
CA ARG A 56 -2.25 -4.36 11.91
C ARG A 56 -2.81 -5.69 12.37
N LYS A 57 -1.90 -6.65 12.63
CA LYS A 57 -2.24 -7.89 13.34
C LYS A 57 -2.40 -7.59 14.82
N ILE A 58 -3.58 -7.89 15.37
CA ILE A 58 -3.93 -7.69 16.79
C ILE A 58 -4.66 -8.93 17.29
N GLY A 59 -4.04 -9.67 18.18
CA GLY A 59 -4.58 -10.97 18.61
C GLY A 59 -4.79 -11.92 17.43
N ASP A 60 -5.95 -12.53 17.32
CA ASP A 60 -6.26 -13.49 16.25
C ASP A 60 -6.64 -12.86 14.91
N TYR A 61 -6.77 -11.52 14.85
CA TYR A 61 -7.28 -10.80 13.69
C TYR A 61 -6.29 -9.80 13.11
N TYR A 62 -6.40 -9.56 11.83
CA TYR A 62 -5.91 -8.36 11.16
C TYR A 62 -7.04 -7.32 11.20
N TYR A 63 -6.76 -6.17 11.80
CA TYR A 63 -7.69 -5.05 11.82
C TYR A 63 -7.28 -4.02 10.78
N MET A 64 -8.26 -3.55 10.04
CA MET A 64 -8.06 -2.53 9.01
C MET A 64 -8.96 -1.33 9.26
N TYR A 65 -8.36 -0.17 9.13
CA TYR A 65 -9.03 1.13 9.19
C TYR A 65 -8.79 1.82 7.86
N SER A 66 -9.79 2.50 7.33
CA SER A 66 -9.67 3.17 6.03
C SER A 66 -10.44 4.49 6.01
N THR A 67 -10.05 5.35 5.07
CA THR A 67 -10.73 6.60 4.80
C THR A 67 -12.23 6.36 4.60
N ASP A 68 -13.03 7.29 5.11
CA ASP A 68 -14.47 7.28 4.94
C ASP A 68 -14.84 7.81 3.54
N ALA A 69 -14.59 6.99 2.53
CA ALA A 69 -14.85 7.33 1.13
C ALA A 69 -16.34 7.15 0.76
N ILE A 70 -17.23 7.84 1.49
CA ILE A 70 -18.67 7.82 1.26
C ILE A 70 -19.08 9.14 0.61
N PHE A 71 -19.57 9.07 -0.61
CA PHE A 71 -20.04 10.22 -1.38
C PHE A 71 -21.35 10.79 -0.82
N ARG A 72 -21.63 12.03 -1.19
CA ARG A 72 -22.80 12.74 -0.69
C ARG A 72 -24.13 12.00 -0.93
N GLU A 73 -24.27 11.40 -2.09
CA GLU A 73 -25.43 10.61 -2.50
C GLU A 73 -25.60 9.38 -1.60
N ASN A 74 -24.51 8.70 -1.31
CA ASN A 74 -24.51 7.54 -0.41
C ASN A 74 -24.85 7.94 1.03
N ARG A 75 -24.41 9.11 1.51
CA ARG A 75 -24.79 9.62 2.84
C ARG A 75 -26.28 9.90 2.94
N LYS A 76 -26.88 10.41 1.87
CA LYS A 76 -28.34 10.61 1.79
C LYS A 76 -29.08 9.27 1.81
N GLU A 77 -28.64 8.32 1.00
CA GLU A 77 -29.20 6.96 0.96
C GLU A 77 -29.10 6.27 2.34
N ALA A 78 -27.93 6.36 2.98
CA ALA A 78 -27.70 5.79 4.31
C ALA A 78 -28.69 6.35 5.33
N LYS A 79 -28.92 7.66 5.33
CA LYS A 79 -29.89 8.31 6.21
C LYS A 79 -31.32 7.81 5.95
N GLU A 80 -31.71 7.67 4.69
CA GLU A 80 -33.01 7.17 4.29
C GLU A 80 -33.24 5.70 4.72
N LYS A 81 -32.15 4.90 4.67
CA LYS A 81 -32.16 3.49 5.07
C LYS A 81 -31.88 3.25 6.55
N GLY A 82 -31.63 4.29 7.33
CA GLY A 82 -31.31 4.17 8.77
C GLY A 82 -29.97 3.52 9.08
N VAL A 83 -28.99 3.61 8.16
CA VAL A 83 -27.63 3.11 8.38
C VAL A 83 -26.92 3.99 9.41
N PRO A 84 -26.29 3.41 10.46
CA PRO A 84 -25.61 4.17 11.50
C PRO A 84 -24.22 4.63 11.02
N LEU A 85 -24.18 5.58 10.10
CA LEU A 85 -22.95 6.13 9.56
C LEU A 85 -22.09 6.80 10.64
N GLY A 86 -20.80 6.57 10.55
CA GLY A 86 -19.75 7.30 11.24
C GLY A 86 -18.64 7.71 10.29
N PHE A 87 -17.42 7.74 10.82
CA PHE A 87 -16.19 8.09 10.11
C PHE A 87 -15.09 7.08 10.46
N ILE A 88 -14.19 6.83 9.51
CA ILE A 88 -13.16 5.79 9.53
C ILE A 88 -13.79 4.40 9.53
N GLN A 89 -13.83 3.78 8.38
CA GLN A 89 -14.35 2.42 8.24
C GLN A 89 -13.43 1.42 8.93
N MET A 90 -14.00 0.44 9.62
CA MET A 90 -13.27 -0.62 10.29
C MET A 90 -13.64 -1.99 9.72
N ARG A 91 -12.64 -2.83 9.57
CA ARG A 91 -12.76 -4.22 9.15
C ARG A 91 -11.83 -5.10 9.96
N ARG A 92 -12.13 -6.41 9.97
CA ARG A 92 -11.16 -7.40 10.45
C ARG A 92 -11.18 -8.65 9.58
N SER A 93 -10.07 -9.37 9.59
CA SER A 93 -9.89 -10.65 8.90
C SER A 93 -9.02 -11.58 9.73
N LYS A 94 -9.24 -12.89 9.62
CA LYS A 94 -8.31 -13.90 10.16
C LYS A 94 -7.30 -14.38 9.14
N ASP A 95 -7.57 -14.16 7.87
CA ASP A 95 -6.89 -14.83 6.76
C ASP A 95 -6.40 -13.88 5.64
N LEU A 96 -6.66 -12.57 5.79
CA LEU A 96 -6.35 -11.52 4.81
C LEU A 96 -7.11 -11.63 3.47
N VAL A 97 -8.01 -12.59 3.35
CA VAL A 97 -8.85 -12.83 2.18
C VAL A 97 -10.30 -12.45 2.46
N ASN A 98 -10.82 -12.96 3.57
CA ASN A 98 -12.20 -12.73 3.99
C ASN A 98 -12.25 -11.62 5.03
N TRP A 99 -12.94 -10.52 4.72
CA TRP A 99 -13.02 -9.34 5.58
C TRP A 99 -14.45 -9.11 6.09
N GLU A 100 -14.56 -8.98 7.40
CA GLU A 100 -15.80 -8.61 8.09
C GLU A 100 -15.85 -7.09 8.29
N PHE A 101 -16.90 -6.43 7.85
CA PHE A 101 -17.12 -5.01 8.10
C PHE A 101 -17.66 -4.78 9.51
N LEU A 102 -16.99 -3.98 10.31
CA LEU A 102 -17.32 -3.75 11.74
C LEU A 102 -18.08 -2.45 11.98
N GLY A 103 -18.18 -1.57 10.98
CA GLY A 103 -18.75 -0.24 11.13
C GLY A 103 -17.70 0.88 11.07
N TRP A 104 -17.91 1.92 11.86
CA TRP A 104 -17.10 3.14 11.84
C TRP A 104 -16.51 3.43 13.22
N ALA A 105 -15.27 3.89 13.26
CA ALA A 105 -14.54 4.15 14.50
C ALA A 105 -15.08 5.37 15.27
N LEU A 106 -15.40 6.45 14.57
CA LEU A 106 -15.85 7.70 15.17
C LEU A 106 -17.26 8.04 14.70
N PRO A 107 -18.16 8.45 15.64
CA PRO A 107 -19.54 8.80 15.26
C PRO A 107 -19.63 10.17 14.57
N GLU A 108 -18.67 11.04 14.80
CA GLU A 108 -18.61 12.41 14.27
C GLU A 108 -17.19 12.86 14.02
N ILE A 109 -17.01 13.89 13.19
CA ILE A 109 -15.71 14.54 13.01
C ILE A 109 -15.44 15.37 14.26
N PRO A 110 -14.26 15.22 14.92
CA PRO A 110 -13.93 15.98 16.12
C PRO A 110 -14.02 17.49 15.90
N GLN A 111 -14.72 18.17 16.82
CA GLN A 111 -15.09 19.57 16.66
C GLN A 111 -13.86 20.49 16.53
N GLU A 112 -12.79 20.24 17.28
CA GLU A 112 -11.54 21.01 17.17
C GLU A 112 -10.95 20.98 15.76
N ALA A 113 -10.96 19.79 15.13
CA ALA A 113 -10.47 19.61 13.76
C ALA A 113 -11.38 20.36 12.75
N VAL A 114 -12.70 20.29 12.94
CA VAL A 114 -13.66 21.03 12.10
C VAL A 114 -13.42 22.54 12.21
N GLU A 115 -13.27 23.06 13.42
CA GLU A 115 -13.02 24.49 13.66
C GLU A 115 -11.70 24.94 13.06
N TRP A 116 -10.62 24.18 13.26
CA TRP A 116 -9.33 24.50 12.63
C TRP A 116 -9.42 24.56 11.12
N VAL A 117 -9.90 23.49 10.49
CA VAL A 117 -9.93 23.39 9.04
C VAL A 117 -10.83 24.47 8.44
N ARG A 118 -12.05 24.65 8.93
CA ARG A 118 -12.99 25.63 8.36
C ARG A 118 -12.54 27.06 8.56
N SER A 119 -11.97 27.41 9.72
CA SER A 119 -11.50 28.78 9.96
C SER A 119 -10.33 29.19 9.07
N HIS A 120 -9.46 28.21 8.67
CA HIS A 120 -8.30 28.48 7.82
C HIS A 120 -8.53 28.17 6.34
N ALA A 121 -9.62 27.48 5.98
CA ALA A 121 -9.98 27.16 4.61
C ALA A 121 -11.16 27.97 4.05
N GLY A 122 -11.49 29.10 4.65
CA GLY A 122 -12.60 29.96 4.20
C GLY A 122 -13.98 29.31 4.34
N GLY A 123 -14.19 28.49 5.37
CA GLY A 123 -15.44 27.79 5.64
C GLY A 123 -15.59 26.44 4.92
N HIS A 124 -14.60 26.04 4.11
CA HIS A 124 -14.61 24.79 3.35
C HIS A 124 -13.91 23.65 4.09
N GLY A 125 -14.07 22.41 3.58
CA GLY A 125 -13.42 21.22 4.12
C GLY A 125 -14.11 20.63 5.34
N ALA A 126 -13.42 19.73 6.04
CA ALA A 126 -13.90 18.98 7.20
C ALA A 126 -15.27 18.30 6.96
N THR A 127 -15.38 17.58 5.84
CA THR A 127 -16.60 16.86 5.44
C THR A 127 -16.54 15.37 5.74
N ASN A 128 -15.34 14.83 5.90
CA ASN A 128 -15.06 13.44 6.24
C ASN A 128 -13.68 13.33 6.93
N ILE A 129 -13.31 12.13 7.37
CA ILE A 129 -12.01 11.82 7.97
C ILE A 129 -11.22 10.96 6.99
N TRP A 130 -9.95 11.30 6.78
CA TRP A 130 -9.06 10.68 5.82
C TRP A 130 -7.92 9.91 6.50
N ALA A 131 -7.30 9.00 5.74
CA ALA A 131 -6.06 8.29 6.01
C ALA A 131 -5.78 8.04 7.50
N PRO A 132 -6.49 7.09 8.12
CA PRO A 132 -6.24 6.73 9.51
C PRO A 132 -4.96 5.91 9.66
N TYR A 133 -4.36 5.93 10.84
CA TYR A 133 -3.27 5.04 11.19
C TYR A 133 -3.45 4.46 12.59
N ILE A 134 -3.38 3.13 12.68
CA ILE A 134 -3.52 2.39 13.95
C ILE A 134 -2.18 1.86 14.43
N ILE A 135 -1.88 2.03 15.72
CA ILE A 135 -0.71 1.43 16.37
C ILE A 135 -1.01 0.99 17.79
N PRO A 136 -0.60 -0.22 18.21
CA PRO A 136 -0.68 -0.65 19.60
C PRO A 136 0.28 0.16 20.51
N TYR A 137 -0.15 0.45 21.73
CA TYR A 137 0.64 1.11 22.76
C TYR A 137 0.20 0.70 24.17
N ASN A 138 1.08 0.09 24.98
CA ASN A 138 0.84 -0.23 26.39
C ASN A 138 -0.55 -0.84 26.70
N ASN A 139 -0.92 -1.91 26.00
CA ASN A 139 -2.23 -2.57 26.05
C ASN A 139 -3.42 -1.68 25.64
N LYS A 140 -3.16 -0.59 24.94
CA LYS A 140 -4.13 0.29 24.31
C LYS A 140 -3.82 0.39 22.81
N TYR A 141 -4.67 1.11 22.10
CA TYR A 141 -4.52 1.39 20.70
C TYR A 141 -4.60 2.91 20.47
N ARG A 142 -3.73 3.41 19.62
CA ARG A 142 -3.71 4.80 19.16
C ARG A 142 -4.19 4.84 17.73
N LEU A 143 -5.20 5.65 17.48
CA LEU A 143 -5.74 5.90 16.14
C LEU A 143 -5.48 7.36 15.80
N TYR A 144 -4.53 7.57 14.86
CA TYR A 144 -4.32 8.88 14.25
C TYR A 144 -5.32 9.03 13.10
N TYR A 145 -5.83 10.24 12.91
CA TYR A 145 -6.83 10.54 11.89
C TYR A 145 -6.62 11.92 11.28
N CYS A 146 -7.07 12.12 10.05
CA CYS A 146 -6.84 13.34 9.31
C CYS A 146 -8.15 14.02 8.96
N VAL A 147 -8.23 15.33 9.19
CA VAL A 147 -9.31 16.20 8.72
C VAL A 147 -8.70 17.30 7.88
N SER A 148 -9.21 17.52 6.68
CA SER A 148 -8.58 18.43 5.72
C SER A 148 -9.59 19.17 4.85
N ALA A 149 -9.07 20.16 4.11
CA ALA A 149 -9.74 20.80 3.00
C ALA A 149 -9.05 20.41 1.69
N PHE A 150 -9.78 19.71 0.83
CA PHE A 150 -9.24 19.18 -0.43
C PHE A 150 -8.57 20.27 -1.29
N GLY A 151 -7.36 19.94 -1.81
CA GLY A 151 -6.58 20.85 -2.66
C GLY A 151 -5.86 21.98 -1.91
N ARG A 152 -5.84 21.95 -0.57
CA ARG A 152 -5.17 22.92 0.31
C ARG A 152 -4.21 22.24 1.27
N LYS A 153 -3.37 23.02 1.95
CA LYS A 153 -2.52 22.59 3.07
C LYS A 153 -3.20 22.74 4.43
N THR A 154 -4.48 23.09 4.44
CA THR A 154 -5.23 23.31 5.67
C THR A 154 -5.75 21.98 6.18
N SER A 155 -5.05 21.44 7.18
CA SER A 155 -5.23 20.08 7.66
C SER A 155 -4.95 19.93 9.14
N TYR A 156 -5.43 18.82 9.70
CA TYR A 156 -5.33 18.49 11.11
C TYR A 156 -5.13 16.97 11.26
N ILE A 157 -4.02 16.54 11.84
CA ILE A 157 -3.82 15.18 12.33
C ILE A 157 -4.19 15.14 13.79
N GLY A 158 -5.24 14.41 14.13
CA GLY A 158 -5.67 14.17 15.50
C GLY A 158 -5.30 12.78 15.98
N LEU A 159 -5.36 12.59 17.30
CA LEU A 159 -5.13 11.33 17.98
C LEU A 159 -6.33 10.96 18.84
N ALA A 160 -6.73 9.70 18.76
CA ALA A 160 -7.66 9.06 19.68
C ALA A 160 -7.05 7.79 20.26
N GLU A 161 -7.44 7.41 21.48
CA GLU A 161 -7.01 6.19 22.16
C GLU A 161 -8.21 5.31 22.55
N SER A 162 -7.98 3.99 22.58
CA SER A 162 -8.95 3.00 23.06
C SER A 162 -8.24 1.82 23.71
N GLU A 163 -8.94 1.13 24.63
CA GLU A 163 -8.50 -0.16 25.19
C GLU A 163 -8.83 -1.35 24.28
N SER A 164 -9.64 -1.12 23.24
CA SER A 164 -10.02 -2.12 22.25
C SER A 164 -9.73 -1.61 20.82
N PRO A 165 -9.30 -2.48 19.90
CA PRO A 165 -9.15 -2.07 18.51
C PRO A 165 -10.48 -1.68 17.84
N GLU A 166 -11.61 -2.04 18.43
CA GLU A 166 -12.94 -1.67 17.93
C GLU A 166 -13.52 -0.41 18.60
N GLY A 167 -12.79 0.18 19.55
CA GLY A 167 -13.26 1.32 20.34
C GLY A 167 -13.96 0.88 21.64
N PRO A 168 -14.68 1.77 22.34
CA PRO A 168 -14.89 3.18 21.95
C PRO A 168 -13.62 4.02 22.01
N TRP A 169 -13.53 5.02 21.14
CA TRP A 169 -12.38 5.90 21.01
C TRP A 169 -12.53 7.18 21.81
N THR A 170 -11.49 7.54 22.56
CA THR A 170 -11.41 8.79 23.32
C THR A 170 -10.43 9.73 22.63
N LEU A 171 -10.87 10.95 22.33
CA LEU A 171 -10.02 11.96 21.72
C LEU A 171 -8.92 12.41 22.69
N VAL A 172 -7.67 12.45 22.21
CA VAL A 172 -6.49 12.88 22.97
C VAL A 172 -6.13 14.32 22.65
N GLY A 173 -6.05 14.67 21.36
CA GLY A 173 -5.68 16.00 20.91
C GLY A 173 -5.11 16.07 19.51
N CYS A 174 -4.50 17.22 19.20
CA CYS A 174 -3.87 17.51 17.92
C CYS A 174 -2.41 17.05 17.92
N ALA A 175 -2.03 16.20 16.97
CA ALA A 175 -0.63 15.88 16.75
C ALA A 175 0.06 16.93 15.87
N VAL A 176 -0.46 17.20 14.69
CA VAL A 176 0.07 18.24 13.78
C VAL A 176 -1.08 18.94 13.08
N LYS A 177 -0.98 20.26 12.94
CA LYS A 177 -1.92 21.03 12.12
C LYS A 177 -1.17 22.02 11.24
N THR A 178 -1.73 22.23 10.05
CA THR A 178 -1.16 23.07 8.99
C THR A 178 -2.21 23.96 8.37
N ASP A 179 -1.76 25.01 7.71
CA ASP A 179 -2.56 25.91 6.89
C ASP A 179 -1.78 26.35 5.65
N ASP A 180 -2.34 27.23 4.83
CA ASP A 180 -1.71 27.68 3.59
C ASP A 180 -0.38 28.44 3.79
N THR A 181 -0.04 28.83 5.02
CA THR A 181 1.23 29.48 5.37
C THR A 181 2.36 28.51 5.69
N THR A 182 2.03 27.24 5.99
CA THR A 182 3.03 26.22 6.32
C THR A 182 3.70 25.62 5.07
N ALA A 183 4.87 25.00 5.25
CA ALA A 183 5.59 24.38 4.13
C ALA A 183 5.02 23.03 3.70
N MET A 184 4.30 22.33 4.63
CA MET A 184 3.80 20.96 4.45
C MET A 184 2.29 20.88 4.60
N ASN A 185 1.74 19.69 4.40
CA ASN A 185 0.33 19.35 4.58
C ASN A 185 0.19 18.24 5.64
N ALA A 186 -0.55 18.48 6.72
CA ALA A 186 -0.69 17.55 7.84
C ALA A 186 -1.78 16.50 7.60
N ILE A 187 -1.51 15.54 6.71
CA ILE A 187 -2.32 14.34 6.49
C ILE A 187 -1.43 13.11 6.31
N ASP A 188 -2.03 11.94 6.19
CA ASP A 188 -1.41 10.64 5.93
C ASP A 188 -0.33 10.27 6.96
N PRO A 189 -0.66 10.15 8.26
CA PRO A 189 0.32 9.77 9.27
C PRO A 189 0.69 8.29 9.16
N SER A 190 1.96 7.97 9.38
CA SER A 190 2.48 6.63 9.60
C SER A 190 3.50 6.65 10.70
N ILE A 191 3.41 5.72 11.66
CA ILE A 191 4.21 5.75 12.88
C ILE A 191 5.11 4.52 12.95
N THR A 192 6.38 4.73 13.29
CA THR A 192 7.31 3.67 13.64
C THR A 192 7.94 3.89 14.99
N VAL A 193 8.31 2.80 15.64
CA VAL A 193 9.07 2.81 16.89
C VAL A 193 10.45 2.28 16.58
N ASP A 194 11.47 3.05 16.89
CA ASP A 194 12.85 2.58 16.80
C ASP A 194 13.13 1.56 17.92
N PRO A 195 13.36 0.28 17.58
CA PRO A 195 13.55 -0.76 18.58
C PRO A 195 14.85 -0.62 19.38
N SER A 196 15.81 0.18 18.89
CA SER A 196 17.09 0.40 19.56
C SER A 196 17.04 1.51 20.62
N THR A 197 16.22 2.53 20.41
CA THR A 197 16.13 3.72 21.27
C THR A 197 14.79 3.86 21.97
N GLY A 198 13.77 3.16 21.52
CA GLY A 198 12.38 3.33 21.98
C GLY A 198 11.72 4.64 21.53
N LYS A 199 12.37 5.42 20.68
CA LYS A 199 11.82 6.65 20.11
C LYS A 199 10.69 6.36 19.14
N TRP A 200 9.69 7.23 19.17
CA TRP A 200 8.54 7.20 18.26
C TRP A 200 8.68 8.26 17.19
N TRP A 201 8.45 7.88 15.95
CA TRP A 201 8.55 8.77 14.81
C TRP A 201 7.27 8.71 13.99
N MET A 202 6.70 9.88 13.68
CA MET A 202 5.59 10.02 12.75
C MET A 202 6.08 10.60 11.44
N HIS A 203 5.85 9.85 10.36
CA HIS A 203 6.00 10.31 8.98
C HIS A 203 4.63 10.75 8.50
N TYR A 204 4.55 11.89 7.84
CA TYR A 204 3.29 12.42 7.35
C TYR A 204 3.51 13.39 6.19
N GLY A 205 2.45 13.69 5.45
CA GLY A 205 2.49 14.69 4.39
C GLY A 205 1.83 14.21 3.12
N SER A 206 1.40 15.15 2.32
CA SER A 206 0.76 14.90 1.03
C SER A 206 0.93 16.12 0.16
N PHE A 207 1.48 15.93 -1.02
CA PHE A 207 1.71 17.02 -1.97
C PHE A 207 2.44 18.22 -1.33
N PHE A 208 2.23 19.43 -1.81
CA PHE A 208 2.49 20.75 -1.20
C PHE A 208 3.72 20.87 -0.27
N GLY A 209 4.86 20.34 -0.64
CA GLY A 209 6.09 20.47 0.14
C GLY A 209 6.69 19.15 0.60
N GLY A 210 6.06 18.02 0.24
CA GLY A 210 6.59 16.70 0.48
C GLY A 210 6.23 16.10 1.84
N LEU A 211 6.99 15.08 2.23
CA LEU A 211 6.78 14.28 3.44
C LEU A 211 7.76 14.69 4.54
N TYR A 212 7.25 14.75 5.75
CA TYR A 212 7.98 15.19 6.94
C TYR A 212 8.03 14.08 7.98
N CYS A 213 9.03 14.14 8.85
CA CYS A 213 9.21 13.24 9.99
C CYS A 213 9.34 14.05 11.27
N VAL A 214 8.55 13.72 12.29
CA VAL A 214 8.56 14.37 13.61
C VAL A 214 8.67 13.34 14.72
N GLU A 215 9.47 13.63 15.76
CA GLU A 215 9.60 12.78 16.94
C GLU A 215 8.36 12.96 17.84
N LEU A 216 7.78 11.83 18.26
CA LEU A 216 6.64 11.80 19.16
C LEU A 216 7.08 11.43 20.59
N ASN A 217 6.41 12.00 21.58
CA ASN A 217 6.50 11.54 22.94
C ASN A 217 5.75 10.21 23.10
N PRO A 218 6.43 9.11 23.48
CA PRO A 218 5.79 7.81 23.60
C PRO A 218 4.59 7.79 24.55
N GLU A 219 4.65 8.56 25.64
CA GLU A 219 3.56 8.59 26.65
C GLU A 219 2.29 9.24 26.13
N THR A 220 2.43 10.34 25.40
CA THR A 220 1.27 11.11 24.92
C THR A 220 0.85 10.78 23.49
N GLY A 221 1.76 10.25 22.65
CA GLY A 221 1.54 10.07 21.22
C GLY A 221 1.54 11.36 20.41
N LEU A 222 1.86 12.48 21.03
CA LEU A 222 1.93 13.81 20.39
C LEU A 222 3.39 14.21 20.18
N PRO A 223 3.72 15.22 19.35
CA PRO A 223 5.09 15.68 19.17
C PRO A 223 5.79 16.00 20.47
N MET A 224 7.11 15.76 20.53
CA MET A 224 7.94 16.05 21.72
C MET A 224 7.87 17.51 22.16
N LEU A 225 7.74 18.43 21.21
CA LEU A 225 7.60 19.84 21.42
C LEU A 225 6.30 20.34 20.78
N ASP A 226 5.54 21.13 21.48
CA ASP A 226 4.31 21.72 20.95
C ASP A 226 4.60 22.56 19.70
N GLY A 227 3.84 22.32 18.66
CA GLY A 227 3.99 22.98 17.36
C GLY A 227 5.17 22.49 16.50
N ASP A 228 5.92 21.49 16.97
CA ASP A 228 6.95 20.85 16.15
C ASP A 228 6.30 20.13 14.96
N ARG A 229 6.86 20.36 13.78
CA ARG A 229 6.42 19.74 12.52
C ARG A 229 7.50 18.87 11.89
N GLY A 230 8.66 18.73 12.58
CA GLY A 230 9.77 17.89 12.13
C GLY A 230 10.50 18.41 10.89
N HIS A 231 11.11 17.49 10.15
CA HIS A 231 11.97 17.79 9.01
C HIS A 231 11.55 17.02 7.76
N LEU A 232 11.95 17.55 6.60
CA LEU A 232 11.65 16.98 5.29
C LEU A 232 12.44 15.67 5.06
N VAL A 233 11.75 14.59 4.67
CA VAL A 233 12.35 13.27 4.39
C VAL A 233 12.17 12.83 2.94
N ALA A 234 11.11 13.27 2.26
CA ALA A 234 10.89 12.95 0.86
C ALA A 234 10.13 14.08 0.16
N ARG A 235 10.46 14.33 -1.09
CA ARG A 235 9.71 15.24 -1.96
C ARG A 235 10.02 14.91 -3.42
N ARG A 236 9.15 15.37 -4.30
CA ARG A 236 9.37 15.24 -5.72
C ARG A 236 9.91 16.54 -6.27
N ALA A 237 11.24 16.70 -6.19
CA ALA A 237 11.93 17.91 -6.59
C ALA A 237 11.56 18.31 -8.03
N ASN A 238 11.34 19.61 -8.25
CA ASN A 238 10.97 20.20 -9.54
C ASN A 238 9.59 19.78 -10.12
N TYR A 239 8.80 19.05 -9.35
CA TYR A 239 7.44 18.68 -9.73
C TYR A 239 6.41 19.65 -9.12
N LYS A 240 5.36 19.98 -9.87
CA LYS A 240 4.28 20.84 -9.34
C LYS A 240 3.63 20.19 -8.12
N LYS A 241 3.58 20.93 -7.00
CA LYS A 241 3.00 20.51 -5.74
C LYS A 241 3.55 19.18 -5.18
N ASP A 242 4.78 18.83 -5.55
CA ASP A 242 5.50 17.63 -5.13
C ASP A 242 4.84 16.28 -5.48
N ASN A 243 3.60 16.19 -5.83
CA ASN A 243 2.82 15.06 -6.35
C ASN A 243 3.24 13.66 -5.82
N LEU A 244 3.37 13.58 -4.50
CA LEU A 244 3.59 12.36 -3.71
C LEU A 244 2.90 12.51 -2.36
N GLU A 245 2.54 11.37 -1.75
CA GLU A 245 1.83 11.32 -0.48
C GLU A 245 1.93 9.95 0.19
N ALA A 246 1.15 9.73 1.25
CA ALA A 246 0.95 8.42 1.87
C ALA A 246 2.25 7.73 2.29
N PRO A 247 3.05 8.33 3.18
CA PRO A 247 4.19 7.63 3.73
C PRO A 247 3.73 6.41 4.55
N GLU A 248 4.33 5.25 4.31
CA GLU A 248 4.22 4.09 5.20
C GLU A 248 5.61 3.67 5.61
N ILE A 249 5.89 3.70 6.89
CA ILE A 249 7.20 3.39 7.46
C ILE A 249 7.19 2.07 8.21
N ILE A 250 8.11 1.17 7.87
CA ILE A 250 8.32 -0.08 8.58
C ILE A 250 9.79 -0.26 8.96
N TYR A 251 10.04 -1.06 9.99
CA TYR A 251 11.36 -1.58 10.32
C TYR A 251 11.42 -3.07 10.01
N ASN A 252 12.45 -3.48 9.28
CA ASN A 252 12.75 -4.90 9.05
C ASN A 252 13.87 -5.34 10.00
N PRO A 253 13.58 -6.18 11.02
CA PRO A 253 14.57 -6.56 12.03
C PRO A 253 15.66 -7.49 11.49
N ASP A 254 15.40 -8.25 10.43
CA ASP A 254 16.37 -9.17 9.84
C ASP A 254 17.42 -8.40 9.03
N LEU A 255 17.00 -7.37 8.32
CA LEU A 255 17.87 -6.48 7.52
C LEU A 255 18.40 -5.30 8.33
N LYS A 256 17.77 -4.99 9.48
CA LYS A 256 18.05 -3.84 10.34
C LYS A 256 17.94 -2.50 9.59
N GLU A 257 16.95 -2.41 8.73
CA GLU A 257 16.68 -1.25 7.90
C GLU A 257 15.23 -0.79 8.05
N TYR A 258 15.02 0.50 7.90
CA TYR A 258 13.72 1.14 7.77
C TYR A 258 13.40 1.32 6.29
N TYR A 259 12.13 1.11 5.94
CA TYR A 259 11.61 1.29 4.59
C TYR A 259 10.48 2.29 4.62
N LEU A 260 10.65 3.38 3.86
CA LEU A 260 9.62 4.39 3.65
C LEU A 260 8.99 4.17 2.27
N PHE A 261 7.78 3.60 2.27
CA PHE A 261 6.95 3.48 1.08
C PHE A 261 6.24 4.81 0.86
N VAL A 262 6.14 5.22 -0.38
CA VAL A 262 5.57 6.52 -0.78
C VAL A 262 4.72 6.32 -2.03
N SER A 263 3.56 6.96 -2.06
CA SER A 263 2.66 6.92 -3.21
C SER A 263 2.86 8.14 -4.10
N TYR A 264 3.01 7.90 -5.38
CA TYR A 264 3.28 8.90 -6.42
C TYR A 264 2.11 9.01 -7.38
N ASP A 265 1.93 10.18 -7.97
CA ASP A 265 1.00 10.47 -9.05
C ASP A 265 -0.49 10.52 -8.64
N PRO A 266 -1.42 10.82 -9.55
CA PRO A 266 -2.83 10.95 -9.21
C PRO A 266 -3.50 9.67 -8.75
N LEU A 267 -4.22 9.75 -7.63
CA LEU A 267 -4.82 8.64 -6.90
C LEU A 267 -5.86 7.82 -7.68
N MET A 268 -6.51 8.38 -8.70
CA MET A 268 -7.57 7.67 -9.43
C MET A 268 -7.05 6.93 -10.67
N THR A 269 -5.84 7.21 -11.10
CA THR A 269 -5.28 6.69 -12.35
C THR A 269 -3.89 6.11 -12.18
N THR A 270 -2.86 6.95 -12.30
CA THR A 270 -1.45 6.54 -12.35
C THR A 270 -0.81 6.32 -10.99
N TYR A 271 -1.57 6.32 -9.91
CA TYR A 271 -1.09 6.12 -8.54
C TYR A 271 -0.25 4.85 -8.41
N ASN A 272 0.96 5.00 -7.86
CA ASN A 272 1.97 3.96 -7.80
C ASN A 272 2.78 4.02 -6.51
N VAL A 273 3.28 2.88 -6.04
CA VAL A 273 4.10 2.78 -4.81
C VAL A 273 5.57 2.72 -5.16
N ARG A 274 6.34 3.54 -4.47
CA ARG A 274 7.80 3.54 -4.50
C ARG A 274 8.35 3.43 -3.09
N VAL A 275 9.64 3.13 -2.93
CA VAL A 275 10.23 2.93 -1.61
C VAL A 275 11.67 3.41 -1.55
N GLY A 276 12.04 3.99 -0.41
CA GLY A 276 13.42 4.23 -0.01
C GLY A 276 13.74 3.51 1.29
N ARG A 277 15.02 3.36 1.61
CA ARG A 277 15.48 2.69 2.83
C ARG A 277 16.49 3.53 3.60
N SER A 278 16.61 3.27 4.90
CA SER A 278 17.52 3.95 5.82
C SER A 278 17.91 3.05 6.98
N ASP A 279 19.08 3.29 7.56
CA ASP A 279 19.50 2.69 8.83
C ASP A 279 18.88 3.41 10.05
N LYS A 280 18.11 4.50 9.84
CA LYS A 280 17.47 5.31 10.88
C LYS A 280 16.00 5.56 10.57
N ALA A 281 15.19 5.57 11.62
CA ALA A 281 13.76 5.81 11.50
C ALA A 281 13.43 7.21 10.93
N GLU A 282 14.22 8.22 11.26
CA GLU A 282 14.08 9.59 10.81
C GLU A 282 14.73 9.89 9.45
N GLY A 283 15.36 8.90 8.84
CA GLY A 283 16.07 9.05 7.57
C GLY A 283 17.53 9.52 7.73
N PRO A 284 18.24 9.93 6.66
CA PRO A 284 17.72 10.08 5.28
C PRO A 284 17.37 8.75 4.62
N PHE A 285 16.33 8.74 3.79
CA PHE A 285 15.93 7.57 3.00
C PHE A 285 16.56 7.61 1.62
N ILE A 286 17.17 6.50 1.23
CA ILE A 286 17.93 6.35 -0.02
C ILE A 286 17.15 5.46 -0.98
N ASP A 287 17.06 5.83 -2.23
CA ASP A 287 16.44 5.06 -3.30
C ASP A 287 17.36 3.95 -3.85
N TYR A 288 16.87 3.16 -4.80
CA TYR A 288 17.59 2.07 -5.45
C TYR A 288 18.93 2.49 -6.09
N PHE A 289 19.06 3.75 -6.50
CA PHE A 289 20.25 4.31 -7.12
C PHE A 289 21.13 5.12 -6.15
N GLY A 290 20.85 5.05 -4.85
CA GLY A 290 21.63 5.73 -3.82
C GLY A 290 21.37 7.24 -3.69
N LYS A 291 20.21 7.71 -4.17
CA LYS A 291 19.80 9.13 -4.07
C LYS A 291 18.81 9.30 -2.93
N GLU A 292 18.89 10.40 -2.21
CA GLU A 292 17.91 10.72 -1.19
C GLU A 292 16.53 11.01 -1.82
N LEU A 293 15.46 10.54 -1.17
CA LEU A 293 14.09 10.69 -1.66
C LEU A 293 13.63 12.15 -1.79
N LYS A 294 14.32 13.08 -1.14
CA LYS A 294 14.01 14.52 -1.23
C LYS A 294 14.74 15.24 -2.37
N ASP A 295 15.74 14.61 -3.00
CA ASP A 295 16.66 15.26 -3.94
C ASP A 295 16.42 14.88 -5.40
N THR A 296 15.47 14.00 -5.68
CA THR A 296 15.18 13.52 -7.03
C THR A 296 13.70 13.65 -7.40
N THR A 297 13.44 13.69 -8.69
CA THR A 297 12.08 13.76 -9.23
C THR A 297 11.41 12.39 -9.30
N ASN A 298 12.19 11.35 -9.59
CA ASN A 298 11.74 9.97 -9.69
C ASN A 298 12.62 9.06 -8.84
N ASN A 299 12.02 8.34 -7.92
CA ASN A 299 12.69 7.38 -7.06
C ASN A 299 12.33 5.94 -7.46
N PHE A 300 13.24 5.04 -7.22
CA PHE A 300 13.10 3.60 -7.45
C PHE A 300 13.51 2.84 -6.18
N PRO A 301 13.01 1.61 -5.98
CA PRO A 301 12.23 0.83 -6.93
C PRO A 301 10.77 1.29 -7.02
N ILE A 302 10.13 0.98 -8.15
CA ILE A 302 8.68 1.06 -8.33
C ILE A 302 8.08 -0.32 -8.09
N LEU A 303 7.14 -0.41 -7.15
CA LEU A 303 6.57 -1.67 -6.68
C LEU A 303 5.24 -1.99 -7.33
N THR A 304 4.36 -1.02 -7.44
CA THR A 304 3.04 -1.13 -8.09
C THR A 304 2.84 0.05 -9.03
N ALA A 305 2.05 -0.13 -10.05
CA ALA A 305 1.54 0.91 -10.94
C ALA A 305 0.31 0.34 -11.67
N PRO A 306 -0.45 1.12 -12.42
CA PRO A 306 -1.57 0.60 -13.21
C PRO A 306 -1.14 -0.55 -14.10
N TYR A 307 -1.88 -1.65 -14.06
CA TYR A 307 -1.53 -2.86 -14.82
C TYR A 307 -2.75 -3.60 -15.38
N ARG A 308 -2.50 -4.38 -16.42
CA ARG A 308 -3.47 -5.29 -17.04
C ARG A 308 -2.85 -6.64 -17.32
N PHE A 309 -3.44 -7.70 -16.78
CA PHE A 309 -3.29 -9.04 -17.30
C PHE A 309 -4.20 -9.25 -18.50
N LYS A 310 -3.91 -10.27 -19.30
CA LYS A 310 -4.68 -10.60 -20.50
C LYS A 310 -6.15 -10.82 -20.16
N ASN A 311 -7.03 -10.24 -20.96
CA ASN A 311 -8.48 -10.31 -20.80
C ASN A 311 -9.05 -9.62 -19.54
N HIS A 312 -8.24 -8.89 -18.79
CA HIS A 312 -8.70 -8.11 -17.64
C HIS A 312 -8.85 -6.61 -18.01
N PRO A 313 -9.85 -5.89 -17.49
CA PRO A 313 -10.01 -4.45 -17.79
C PRO A 313 -8.91 -3.59 -17.20
N GLY A 314 -8.18 -4.09 -16.20
CA GLY A 314 -7.07 -3.44 -15.55
C GLY A 314 -7.38 -2.85 -14.19
N TRP A 315 -6.32 -2.76 -13.39
CA TRP A 315 -6.31 -2.13 -12.07
C TRP A 315 -5.53 -0.81 -12.14
N ALA A 316 -6.20 0.28 -11.84
CA ALA A 316 -5.63 1.63 -11.72
C ALA A 316 -5.55 2.05 -10.24
N GLY A 317 -4.88 3.15 -9.94
CA GLY A 317 -4.86 3.73 -8.60
C GLY A 317 -4.28 2.80 -7.52
N THR A 318 -3.26 2.02 -7.85
CA THR A 318 -2.75 0.90 -7.03
C THR A 318 -1.69 1.36 -6.03
N ALA A 319 -2.05 2.25 -5.12
CA ALA A 319 -1.14 2.78 -4.11
C ALA A 319 -1.88 3.16 -2.81
N HIS A 320 -1.30 4.04 -2.00
CA HIS A 320 -1.63 4.32 -0.62
C HIS A 320 -1.65 3.03 0.19
N CYS A 321 -0.46 2.55 0.55
CA CYS A 321 -0.31 1.23 1.13
C CYS A 321 -0.10 1.28 2.65
N ALA A 322 -0.52 0.19 3.30
CA ALA A 322 -0.08 -0.22 4.63
C ALA A 322 0.78 -1.48 4.49
N VAL A 323 1.92 -1.53 5.16
CA VAL A 323 2.79 -2.71 5.19
C VAL A 323 2.86 -3.25 6.61
N PHE A 324 2.60 -4.54 6.78
CA PHE A 324 2.49 -5.20 8.08
C PHE A 324 2.95 -6.65 8.00
N THR A 325 3.10 -7.28 9.16
CA THR A 325 3.54 -8.68 9.29
C THR A 325 2.46 -9.54 9.90
N SER A 326 2.46 -10.82 9.53
CA SER A 326 1.77 -11.90 10.24
C SER A 326 2.61 -12.39 11.42
N ASP A 327 2.01 -13.25 12.25
CA ASP A 327 2.68 -13.82 13.43
C ASP A 327 3.89 -14.70 13.08
N ASP A 328 3.92 -15.28 11.89
CA ASP A 328 5.04 -16.07 11.37
C ASP A 328 6.13 -15.23 10.65
N GLY A 329 5.97 -13.89 10.65
CA GLY A 329 6.94 -12.96 10.09
C GLY A 329 6.82 -12.72 8.58
N GLN A 330 5.76 -13.22 7.93
CA GLN A 330 5.48 -12.90 6.54
C GLN A 330 5.01 -11.44 6.42
N TYR A 331 5.57 -10.72 5.47
CA TYR A 331 5.15 -9.35 5.15
C TYR A 331 4.02 -9.30 4.13
N PHE A 332 3.11 -8.36 4.34
CA PHE A 332 2.00 -8.07 3.44
C PHE A 332 1.89 -6.56 3.20
N MET A 333 1.39 -6.22 2.03
CA MET A 333 1.00 -4.86 1.65
C MET A 333 -0.50 -4.84 1.35
N ALA A 334 -1.24 -4.04 2.10
CA ALA A 334 -2.62 -3.69 1.76
C ALA A 334 -2.62 -2.35 1.03
N HIS A 335 -3.33 -2.23 -0.07
CA HIS A 335 -3.53 -0.98 -0.80
C HIS A 335 -4.87 -0.99 -1.52
N GLN A 336 -5.33 0.17 -1.95
CA GLN A 336 -6.50 0.28 -2.81
C GLN A 336 -6.17 -0.11 -4.25
N GLY A 337 -7.15 -0.61 -4.96
CA GLY A 337 -7.15 -0.78 -6.41
C GLY A 337 -8.46 -0.28 -6.99
N ARG A 338 -8.44 0.22 -8.22
CA ARG A 338 -9.61 0.73 -8.92
C ARG A 338 -9.79 -0.04 -10.22
N LEU A 339 -10.93 -0.72 -10.32
CA LEU A 339 -11.24 -1.52 -11.52
C LEU A 339 -11.60 -0.58 -12.68
N SER A 340 -10.87 -0.70 -13.78
CA SER A 340 -11.15 0.06 -15.00
C SER A 340 -12.43 -0.47 -15.70
N PRO A 341 -13.23 0.38 -16.37
CA PRO A 341 -13.09 1.83 -16.49
C PRO A 341 -13.70 2.63 -15.32
N GLN A 342 -14.38 1.98 -14.38
CA GLN A 342 -15.08 2.61 -13.25
C GLN A 342 -14.12 2.93 -12.10
N ASN A 343 -13.10 3.71 -12.37
CA ASN A 343 -12.03 4.01 -11.43
C ASN A 343 -12.40 4.88 -10.21
N GLN A 344 -13.66 5.19 -10.02
CA GLN A 344 -14.14 5.84 -8.79
C GLN A 344 -14.31 4.87 -7.61
N MET A 345 -14.50 3.58 -7.89
CA MET A 345 -14.68 2.55 -6.88
C MET A 345 -13.34 1.96 -6.49
N MET A 346 -13.19 1.68 -5.20
CA MET A 346 -11.97 1.11 -4.63
C MET A 346 -12.24 -0.29 -4.12
N ASP A 347 -11.28 -1.18 -4.38
CA ASP A 347 -11.25 -2.52 -3.81
C ASP A 347 -9.93 -2.73 -3.06
N LEU A 348 -9.99 -3.48 -1.97
CA LEU A 348 -8.81 -3.83 -1.19
C LEU A 348 -7.96 -4.86 -1.92
N HIS A 349 -6.71 -4.52 -2.15
CA HIS A 349 -5.69 -5.46 -2.56
C HIS A 349 -4.78 -5.78 -1.37
N VAL A 350 -4.63 -7.04 -1.05
CA VAL A 350 -3.58 -7.52 -0.16
C VAL A 350 -2.58 -8.30 -0.98
N ARG A 351 -1.30 -7.94 -0.90
CA ARG A 351 -0.20 -8.60 -1.63
C ARG A 351 0.83 -9.13 -0.66
N GLN A 352 1.46 -10.26 -0.98
CA GLN A 352 2.65 -10.69 -0.26
C GLN A 352 3.81 -9.76 -0.60
N VAL A 353 4.63 -9.45 0.40
CA VAL A 353 5.87 -8.69 0.25
C VAL A 353 7.04 -9.61 0.53
N PHE A 354 8.02 -9.59 -0.35
CA PHE A 354 9.27 -10.30 -0.21
C PHE A 354 10.43 -9.30 -0.23
N PHE A 355 11.60 -9.73 0.22
CA PHE A 355 12.80 -8.93 0.11
C PHE A 355 13.81 -9.63 -0.80
N THR A 356 14.35 -8.89 -1.77
CA THR A 356 15.43 -9.37 -2.64
C THR A 356 16.69 -9.67 -1.84
N LYS A 357 17.66 -10.36 -2.43
CA LYS A 357 18.97 -10.62 -1.80
C LYS A 357 19.71 -9.34 -1.39
N ASP A 358 19.44 -8.24 -2.11
CA ASP A 358 20.03 -6.92 -1.83
C ASP A 358 19.18 -6.09 -0.85
N GLY A 359 18.14 -6.70 -0.25
CA GLY A 359 17.31 -6.11 0.78
C GLY A 359 16.21 -5.15 0.26
N TRP A 360 15.88 -5.14 -1.03
CA TRP A 360 14.78 -4.32 -1.53
C TRP A 360 13.45 -5.08 -1.45
N PRO A 361 12.36 -4.43 -1.01
CA PRO A 361 11.05 -5.05 -1.04
C PRO A 361 10.52 -5.19 -2.47
N VAL A 362 9.80 -6.27 -2.71
CA VAL A 362 9.04 -6.56 -3.93
C VAL A 362 7.69 -7.15 -3.54
N VAL A 363 6.67 -6.97 -4.37
CA VAL A 363 5.31 -7.41 -4.08
C VAL A 363 4.83 -8.47 -5.07
N SER A 364 3.91 -9.30 -4.64
CA SER A 364 3.31 -10.31 -5.52
C SER A 364 2.54 -9.63 -6.66
N PRO A 365 2.55 -10.21 -7.88
CA PRO A 365 1.80 -9.69 -9.02
C PRO A 365 0.29 -9.76 -8.81
N GLU A 366 -0.17 -10.74 -8.02
CA GLU A 366 -1.57 -11.00 -7.75
C GLU A 366 -1.94 -10.71 -6.31
N ARG A 367 -3.24 -10.50 -6.05
CA ARG A 367 -3.81 -10.40 -4.71
C ARG A 367 -3.64 -11.72 -3.98
N TYR A 368 -3.40 -11.63 -2.68
CA TYR A 368 -3.29 -12.79 -1.81
C TYR A 368 -4.65 -13.51 -1.71
N ALA A 369 -4.62 -14.82 -1.88
CA ALA A 369 -5.80 -15.68 -1.79
C ALA A 369 -5.61 -16.85 -0.81
N GLY A 370 -4.65 -16.72 0.10
CA GLY A 370 -4.07 -17.85 0.80
C GLY A 370 -3.10 -18.58 -0.13
N SER A 371 -2.07 -19.16 0.39
CA SER A 371 -1.16 -19.97 -0.42
C SER A 371 -0.71 -21.20 0.35
N ASN A 372 -0.51 -22.30 -0.38
CA ASN A 372 0.20 -23.45 0.13
C ASN A 372 1.67 -23.30 -0.25
N PRO A 373 2.57 -22.94 0.68
CA PRO A 373 3.99 -22.88 0.39
C PRO A 373 4.45 -24.26 -0.07
N ARG A 374 5.06 -24.30 -1.24
CA ARG A 374 5.71 -25.50 -1.77
C ARG A 374 7.01 -25.15 -2.43
N GLU A 375 7.90 -26.11 -2.49
CA GLU A 375 9.08 -26.00 -3.33
C GLU A 375 8.74 -26.31 -4.78
N PHE A 376 9.38 -25.60 -5.69
CA PHE A 376 9.25 -25.77 -7.12
C PHE A 376 10.53 -26.41 -7.69
N SER A 377 10.37 -27.07 -8.83
CA SER A 377 11.44 -27.51 -9.71
C SER A 377 11.38 -26.75 -11.01
N ALA A 378 12.43 -26.79 -11.82
CA ALA A 378 12.41 -26.19 -13.15
C ALA A 378 11.25 -26.72 -14.02
N ALA A 379 10.84 -27.98 -13.83
CA ALA A 379 9.74 -28.56 -14.57
C ALA A 379 8.38 -27.92 -14.23
N ASP A 380 8.21 -27.41 -13.02
CA ASP A 380 6.99 -26.72 -12.59
C ASP A 380 6.85 -25.34 -13.25
N LEU A 381 7.94 -24.77 -13.74
CA LEU A 381 7.96 -23.46 -14.37
C LEU A 381 7.77 -23.53 -15.89
N VAL A 382 7.93 -24.69 -16.50
CA VAL A 382 7.71 -24.86 -17.93
C VAL A 382 6.25 -24.55 -18.28
N GLY A 383 6.03 -23.73 -19.30
CA GLY A 383 4.70 -23.38 -19.79
C GLY A 383 4.56 -21.92 -20.17
N GLU A 384 3.32 -21.51 -20.36
CA GLU A 384 2.95 -20.14 -20.75
C GLU A 384 2.85 -19.25 -19.50
N TRP A 385 3.41 -18.05 -19.62
CA TRP A 385 3.43 -17.02 -18.58
C TRP A 385 2.96 -15.69 -19.13
N GLU A 386 2.26 -14.94 -18.29
CA GLU A 386 2.06 -13.51 -18.48
C GLU A 386 3.09 -12.75 -17.64
N ILE A 387 3.85 -11.86 -18.29
CA ILE A 387 4.90 -11.09 -17.66
C ILE A 387 4.60 -9.60 -17.78
N ILE A 388 4.76 -8.88 -16.67
CA ILE A 388 4.68 -7.43 -16.61
C ILE A 388 6.02 -6.88 -16.09
N ARG A 389 6.59 -5.90 -16.80
CA ARG A 389 7.64 -5.02 -16.28
C ARG A 389 6.99 -3.70 -15.87
N VAL A 390 6.92 -3.45 -14.59
CA VAL A 390 6.24 -2.27 -14.04
C VAL A 390 7.07 -1.02 -14.34
N GLN A 391 6.62 -0.22 -15.28
CA GLN A 391 7.26 1.03 -15.66
C GLN A 391 6.61 2.21 -14.94
N GLU A 392 7.36 3.29 -14.82
CA GLU A 392 6.79 4.54 -14.35
C GLU A 392 5.72 5.02 -15.33
N PRO A 393 4.55 5.45 -14.80
CA PRO A 393 3.49 5.96 -15.66
C PRO A 393 3.90 7.22 -16.40
N LEU A 394 3.48 7.36 -17.65
CA LEU A 394 3.66 8.58 -18.44
C LEU A 394 2.68 9.64 -17.95
N TYR A 395 3.17 10.56 -17.14
CA TYR A 395 2.34 11.53 -16.40
C TYR A 395 2.18 12.89 -17.10
N GLU A 396 2.91 13.16 -18.17
CA GLU A 396 3.00 14.49 -18.80
C GLU A 396 1.62 15.07 -19.22
N ARG A 397 0.72 14.23 -19.72
CA ARG A 397 -0.60 14.65 -20.18
C ARG A 397 -1.47 15.26 -19.06
N GLN A 398 -1.39 14.74 -17.85
CA GLN A 398 -2.23 15.20 -16.74
C GLN A 398 -1.70 16.50 -16.11
N LEU A 399 -0.41 16.77 -16.26
CA LEU A 399 0.20 18.03 -15.83
C LEU A 399 -0.25 19.24 -16.64
N GLU A 400 -0.48 19.06 -17.95
CA GLU A 400 -0.89 20.14 -18.85
C GLU A 400 -2.35 20.55 -18.64
N ALA A 401 -3.22 19.61 -18.30
CA ALA A 401 -4.65 19.82 -18.17
C ALA A 401 -5.09 20.55 -16.88
N GLY A 402 -4.21 20.80 -15.93
CA GLY A 402 -4.57 21.40 -14.65
C GLY A 402 -5.38 20.50 -13.70
N GLN A 403 -5.65 19.26 -14.09
CA GLN A 403 -6.42 18.25 -13.36
C GLN A 403 -5.54 17.41 -12.40
N ILE A 404 -4.63 18.05 -11.77
CA ILE A 404 -3.43 17.46 -11.15
C ILE A 404 -3.72 16.58 -9.93
N LEU A 405 -4.87 16.71 -9.30
CA LEU A 405 -5.10 16.09 -7.98
C LEU A 405 -5.86 14.77 -8.05
N TRP A 406 -6.77 14.61 -8.99
CA TRP A 406 -7.65 13.44 -9.04
C TRP A 406 -7.27 12.41 -10.10
N GLY A 407 -6.70 12.84 -11.23
CA GLY A 407 -6.54 11.99 -12.39
C GLY A 407 -7.88 11.57 -12.97
N GLU A 408 -8.77 12.55 -13.21
CA GLU A 408 -10.07 12.29 -13.83
C GLU A 408 -9.91 11.67 -15.21
N GLY A 409 -10.77 10.70 -15.51
CA GLY A 409 -10.82 10.02 -16.79
C GLY A 409 -10.13 8.65 -16.78
N GLU A 410 -10.23 7.97 -17.90
CA GLU A 410 -9.63 6.65 -18.11
C GLU A 410 -8.16 6.77 -18.49
N LEU A 411 -7.36 5.79 -18.06
CA LEU A 411 -5.99 5.62 -18.54
C LEU A 411 -5.98 5.31 -20.04
N GLN A 412 -5.06 5.94 -20.75
CA GLN A 412 -4.84 5.69 -22.17
C GLN A 412 -3.94 4.45 -22.37
N ASP A 413 -3.91 3.90 -23.57
CA ASP A 413 -3.16 2.67 -23.87
C ASP A 413 -1.69 2.71 -23.43
N GLY A 414 -0.99 3.83 -23.57
CA GLY A 414 0.41 3.96 -23.15
C GLY A 414 0.65 4.16 -21.63
N GLU A 415 -0.42 4.31 -20.84
CA GLU A 415 -0.33 4.50 -19.39
C GLU A 415 -0.49 3.19 -18.60
N TRP A 416 -0.80 2.09 -19.29
CA TRP A 416 -0.95 0.76 -18.71
C TRP A 416 0.33 -0.07 -18.80
N ASN A 417 0.65 -0.77 -17.73
CA ASN A 417 1.60 -1.87 -17.75
C ASN A 417 0.87 -3.15 -18.21
N MET A 418 0.97 -3.42 -19.51
CA MET A 418 0.32 -4.57 -20.14
C MET A 418 1.15 -5.83 -19.95
N SER A 419 0.49 -6.96 -19.70
CA SER A 419 1.17 -8.26 -19.72
C SER A 419 1.55 -8.66 -21.14
N HIS A 420 2.69 -9.34 -21.25
CA HIS A 420 3.17 -10.00 -22.46
C HIS A 420 3.25 -11.49 -22.23
N LEU A 421 2.88 -12.27 -23.24
CA LEU A 421 3.03 -13.73 -23.17
C LEU A 421 4.48 -14.13 -23.40
N LEU A 422 4.95 -15.04 -22.55
CA LEU A 422 6.26 -15.64 -22.62
C LEU A 422 6.12 -17.15 -22.36
N TYR A 423 6.80 -17.97 -23.15
CA TYR A 423 6.79 -19.41 -22.95
C TYR A 423 8.17 -19.88 -22.43
N LEU A 424 8.21 -20.51 -21.27
CA LEU A 424 9.40 -21.13 -20.71
C LEU A 424 9.50 -22.57 -21.20
N GLU A 425 10.49 -22.86 -22.07
CA GLU A 425 10.72 -24.17 -22.67
C GLU A 425 11.59 -25.07 -21.79
N LYS A 426 11.45 -26.38 -21.92
CA LYS A 426 12.19 -27.38 -21.11
C LYS A 426 13.70 -27.32 -21.25
N ASP A 427 14.19 -26.80 -22.35
CA ASP A 427 15.63 -26.69 -22.65
C ASP A 427 16.26 -25.37 -22.13
N GLY A 428 15.52 -24.58 -21.37
CA GLY A 428 15.99 -23.30 -20.82
C GLY A 428 15.88 -22.14 -21.81
N LYS A 429 15.20 -22.31 -22.93
CA LYS A 429 14.89 -21.22 -23.85
C LYS A 429 13.57 -20.56 -23.54
N LEU A 430 13.44 -19.33 -23.98
CA LEU A 430 12.18 -18.61 -24.06
C LEU A 430 11.63 -18.75 -25.48
N GLY A 431 10.35 -19.07 -25.60
CA GLY A 431 9.70 -19.30 -26.89
C GLY A 431 9.91 -18.15 -27.87
N GLU A 432 9.87 -18.45 -29.17
CA GLU A 432 10.12 -17.49 -30.25
C GLU A 432 11.52 -16.84 -30.21
N ASP A 433 12.52 -17.55 -29.69
CA ASP A 433 13.91 -17.08 -29.55
C ASP A 433 14.07 -15.76 -28.75
N GLN A 434 13.15 -15.48 -27.82
CA GLN A 434 13.12 -14.26 -27.00
C GLN A 434 14.22 -14.23 -25.93
N GLY A 435 14.94 -15.32 -25.70
CA GLY A 435 16.03 -15.40 -24.75
C GLY A 435 16.16 -16.74 -24.04
N THR A 436 16.61 -16.70 -22.78
CA THR A 436 16.83 -17.91 -21.96
C THR A 436 16.32 -17.71 -20.54
N TRP A 437 16.07 -18.83 -19.86
CA TRP A 437 15.76 -18.86 -18.44
C TRP A 437 16.53 -19.96 -17.71
N ASP A 438 16.75 -19.74 -16.42
CA ASP A 438 17.38 -20.70 -15.50
C ASP A 438 16.73 -20.60 -14.12
N PHE A 439 16.64 -21.73 -13.41
CA PHE A 439 16.01 -21.81 -12.10
C PHE A 439 16.95 -22.45 -11.07
N ALA A 440 17.27 -21.68 -10.05
CA ALA A 440 18.03 -22.16 -8.90
C ALA A 440 17.08 -22.71 -7.81
N LYS A 441 17.06 -24.04 -7.68
CA LYS A 441 16.16 -24.72 -6.74
C LYS A 441 16.47 -24.42 -5.29
N GLU A 442 17.73 -24.19 -4.96
CA GLU A 442 18.23 -24.01 -3.58
C GLU A 442 17.63 -22.77 -2.91
N ASP A 443 17.37 -21.73 -3.65
CA ASP A 443 16.79 -20.47 -3.19
C ASP A 443 15.49 -20.07 -3.89
N GLN A 444 14.91 -21.01 -4.66
CA GLN A 444 13.65 -20.83 -5.38
C GLN A 444 13.65 -19.56 -6.25
N SER A 445 14.77 -19.29 -6.92
CA SER A 445 14.95 -18.09 -7.73
C SER A 445 15.00 -18.40 -9.23
N LEU A 446 14.31 -17.58 -10.01
CA LEU A 446 14.30 -17.60 -11.46
C LEU A 446 15.20 -16.49 -12.00
N GLN A 447 15.96 -16.81 -13.04
CA GLN A 447 16.67 -15.83 -13.86
C GLN A 447 16.07 -15.83 -15.27
N LEU A 448 15.82 -14.65 -15.81
CA LEU A 448 15.38 -14.44 -17.19
C LEU A 448 16.42 -13.61 -17.94
N THR A 449 16.73 -14.02 -19.17
CA THR A 449 17.47 -13.17 -20.11
C THR A 449 16.53 -12.81 -21.24
N LEU A 450 16.09 -11.56 -21.28
CA LEU A 450 15.11 -11.01 -22.23
C LEU A 450 15.73 -9.82 -22.95
N ASP A 451 15.70 -9.80 -24.28
CA ASP A 451 16.23 -8.69 -25.09
C ASP A 451 17.69 -8.34 -24.76
N GLY A 452 18.48 -9.33 -24.35
CA GLY A 452 19.87 -9.12 -23.91
C GLY A 452 20.04 -8.58 -22.49
N GLU A 453 18.96 -8.27 -21.78
CA GLU A 453 18.97 -7.89 -20.36
C GLU A 453 18.80 -9.13 -19.48
N VAL A 454 19.61 -9.25 -18.42
CA VAL A 454 19.52 -10.33 -17.45
C VAL A 454 18.84 -9.85 -16.19
N VAL A 455 17.66 -10.40 -15.90
CA VAL A 455 16.91 -10.18 -14.65
C VAL A 455 17.12 -11.38 -13.75
N LYS A 456 17.75 -11.16 -12.59
CA LYS A 456 18.17 -12.22 -11.65
C LYS A 456 17.35 -12.20 -10.37
N ASN A 457 17.39 -13.33 -9.67
CA ASN A 457 16.83 -13.46 -8.31
C ASN A 457 15.34 -13.15 -8.25
N LEU A 458 14.59 -13.47 -9.31
CA LEU A 458 13.14 -13.42 -9.28
C LEU A 458 12.64 -14.50 -8.32
N ILE A 459 11.91 -14.12 -7.29
CA ILE A 459 11.41 -15.02 -6.25
C ILE A 459 10.20 -15.75 -6.78
N VAL A 460 10.23 -17.09 -6.77
CA VAL A 460 9.14 -17.96 -7.25
C VAL A 460 8.32 -18.46 -6.06
N PHE A 461 7.01 -18.37 -6.15
CA PHE A 461 6.10 -18.78 -5.09
C PHE A 461 4.72 -19.21 -5.62
N ALA A 462 3.94 -19.90 -4.78
CA ALA A 462 2.57 -20.28 -5.09
C ALA A 462 1.63 -19.09 -4.91
N GLY A 463 0.64 -18.96 -5.79
CA GLY A 463 -0.38 -17.93 -5.71
C GLY A 463 -1.67 -18.32 -6.42
N HIS A 464 -2.52 -17.33 -6.67
CA HIS A 464 -3.81 -17.49 -7.32
C HIS A 464 -3.90 -16.60 -8.56
N ASP A 465 -4.35 -17.16 -9.65
CA ASP A 465 -4.72 -16.44 -10.86
C ASP A 465 -6.20 -16.03 -10.74
N TRP A 466 -6.44 -14.76 -10.43
CA TRP A 466 -7.79 -14.25 -10.20
C TRP A 466 -8.62 -14.18 -11.49
N GLU A 467 -7.98 -14.00 -12.64
CA GLU A 467 -8.66 -13.95 -13.92
C GLU A 467 -9.18 -15.32 -14.36
N ASN A 468 -8.48 -16.40 -13.98
CA ASN A 468 -8.83 -17.76 -14.32
C ASN A 468 -9.34 -18.59 -13.13
N GLU A 469 -9.44 -17.99 -11.93
CA GLU A 469 -9.91 -18.62 -10.69
C GLU A 469 -9.17 -19.94 -10.37
N ALA A 470 -7.84 -19.93 -10.47
CA ALA A 470 -7.02 -21.12 -10.33
C ALA A 470 -5.76 -20.88 -9.50
N GLU A 471 -5.32 -21.92 -8.78
CA GLU A 471 -3.97 -21.91 -8.21
C GLU A 471 -2.93 -21.81 -9.33
N THR A 472 -1.89 -21.04 -9.09
CA THR A 472 -0.81 -20.84 -10.07
C THR A 472 0.56 -20.65 -9.41
N VAL A 473 1.57 -20.56 -10.26
CA VAL A 473 2.93 -20.17 -9.88
C VAL A 473 3.13 -18.71 -10.26
N LEU A 474 3.67 -17.96 -9.33
CA LEU A 474 3.98 -16.53 -9.50
C LEU A 474 5.48 -16.31 -9.34
N PHE A 475 5.97 -15.24 -9.91
CA PHE A 475 7.27 -14.70 -9.53
C PHE A 475 7.27 -13.17 -9.44
N THR A 476 8.19 -12.65 -8.63
CA THR A 476 8.41 -11.21 -8.48
C THR A 476 9.89 -10.90 -8.23
N GLY A 477 10.34 -9.73 -8.63
CA GLY A 477 11.69 -9.24 -8.39
C GLY A 477 11.89 -7.86 -9.03
N LEU A 478 13.14 -7.42 -9.11
CA LEU A 478 13.52 -6.14 -9.71
C LEU A 478 14.46 -6.36 -10.90
N ASP A 479 14.28 -5.54 -11.93
CA ASP A 479 15.29 -5.41 -13.00
C ASP A 479 16.40 -4.42 -12.60
N SER A 480 17.40 -4.26 -13.46
CA SER A 480 18.55 -3.37 -13.24
C SER A 480 18.17 -1.88 -13.13
N ARG A 481 16.95 -1.53 -13.52
CA ARG A 481 16.40 -0.17 -13.43
C ARG A 481 15.54 0.07 -12.19
N GLY A 482 15.44 -0.93 -11.30
CA GLY A 482 14.61 -0.85 -10.10
C GLY A 482 13.12 -0.94 -10.40
N ARG A 483 12.73 -1.58 -11.51
CA ARG A 483 11.33 -1.81 -11.87
C ARG A 483 10.93 -3.20 -11.44
N SER A 484 9.75 -3.36 -10.85
CA SER A 484 9.21 -4.67 -10.56
C SER A 484 9.00 -5.48 -11.84
N VAL A 485 9.42 -6.74 -11.79
CA VAL A 485 9.17 -7.73 -12.83
C VAL A 485 8.27 -8.80 -12.24
N TRP A 486 7.08 -8.91 -12.78
CA TRP A 486 6.03 -9.80 -12.32
C TRP A 486 5.79 -10.90 -13.33
N GLY A 487 5.53 -12.09 -12.85
CA GLY A 487 5.12 -13.20 -13.70
C GLY A 487 4.01 -14.02 -13.07
N LYS A 488 3.09 -14.45 -13.94
CA LYS A 488 1.99 -15.36 -13.62
C LYS A 488 1.95 -16.47 -14.64
N ARG A 489 2.05 -17.73 -14.20
CA ARG A 489 1.93 -18.90 -15.07
C ARG A 489 0.46 -19.14 -15.40
N THR A 490 0.14 -19.20 -16.70
CA THR A 490 -1.25 -19.35 -17.18
C THR A 490 -1.58 -20.77 -17.62
N LYS A 491 -0.57 -21.55 -18.03
CA LYS A 491 -0.73 -22.95 -18.46
C LYS A 491 0.51 -23.79 -18.18
#